data_5729e43a3d20a1c9555ece0f87c7132f
#
_entry.id   5729e43a3d20a1c9555ece0f87c7132f
#
_cell.length_a   1.000
_cell.length_b   1.000
_cell.length_c   1.000
_cell.angle_alpha   90.00
_cell.angle_beta   90.00
_cell.angle_gamma   90.00
#
_symmetry.space_group_name_H-M   'P 1'
#
loop_
_entity.id
_entity.type
_entity.pdbx_description
1 polymer ?
#
loop_
_entity_poly.entity_id
_entity_poly.type
_entity_poly.pdbx_seq_one_letter_code
_entity_poly.pdbx_strand_id
1 'polypeptide(L)'
;MAEALLALDDVRAGYGDAVVLDGITLDVAAGGSLAVLGRNGVGKSTLLLTIMGFTHVSRGAILWRGRDITRVAPHWRARTGLGWVAQEREIFPSLSVEENLVVGSRAGRWDLEAVYGLFPRLNERRASSGNHLSGGEQQMLAIARALMTNPTLLLLDEPLEGLAPIIVEELAAAIRRMTADEGTAFILVEQHTEVALSLTDDAIVLERGNIVHRARSRDLLKEQATLDHLIGLRLAEQPNAP
;
A
#
# COMPACT_ATOMS: atom_id res chain seq x y z
N MET A 1 -2.65 -21.47 -14.06
CA MET A 1 -2.82 -20.19 -13.32
C MET A 1 -1.58 -20.00 -12.47
N ALA A 2 -0.95 -18.84 -12.49
CA ALA A 2 0.17 -18.55 -11.58
C ALA A 2 -0.35 -18.65 -10.13
N GLU A 3 0.42 -19.27 -9.25
CA GLU A 3 0.08 -19.39 -7.84
C GLU A 3 0.05 -17.98 -7.22
N ALA A 4 -1.04 -17.65 -6.50
CA ALA A 4 -1.15 -16.35 -5.84
C ALA A 4 -0.09 -16.19 -4.76
N LEU A 5 0.59 -15.05 -4.72
CA LEU A 5 1.52 -14.69 -3.66
C LEU A 5 0.77 -14.44 -2.35
N LEU A 6 -0.31 -13.66 -2.43
CA LEU A 6 -1.26 -13.40 -1.35
C LEU A 6 -2.66 -13.73 -1.85
N ALA A 7 -3.47 -14.41 -1.02
CA ALA A 7 -4.89 -14.60 -1.27
C ALA A 7 -5.69 -14.38 0.02
N LEU A 8 -6.81 -13.70 -0.10
CA LEU A 8 -7.84 -13.58 0.91
C LEU A 8 -9.07 -14.34 0.40
N ASP A 9 -9.64 -15.21 1.23
CA ASP A 9 -10.82 -16.01 0.90
C ASP A 9 -11.92 -15.73 1.93
N ASP A 10 -12.99 -15.05 1.51
CA ASP A 10 -14.19 -14.68 2.30
C ASP A 10 -13.85 -14.06 3.68
N VAL A 11 -12.84 -13.17 3.71
CA VAL A 11 -12.32 -12.60 4.96
C VAL A 11 -13.31 -11.60 5.55
N ARG A 12 -13.68 -11.86 6.83
CA ARG A 12 -14.43 -10.93 7.70
C ARG A 12 -13.53 -10.52 8.85
N ALA A 13 -13.29 -9.22 9.00
CA ALA A 13 -12.30 -8.71 9.97
C ALA A 13 -12.66 -7.34 10.53
N GLY A 14 -12.06 -7.01 11.68
CA GLY A 14 -12.27 -5.72 12.33
C GLY A 14 -11.55 -5.60 13.66
N TYR A 15 -12.08 -4.76 14.55
CA TYR A 15 -11.49 -4.41 15.84
C TYR A 15 -12.45 -4.78 16.98
N GLY A 16 -12.04 -5.67 17.88
CA GLY A 16 -12.95 -6.21 18.90
C GLY A 16 -14.19 -6.82 18.24
N ASP A 17 -15.36 -6.35 18.63
CA ASP A 17 -16.65 -6.79 18.07
C ASP A 17 -17.08 -6.01 16.81
N ALA A 18 -16.37 -4.92 16.49
CA ALA A 18 -16.69 -4.09 15.33
C ALA A 18 -16.14 -4.71 14.05
N VAL A 19 -17.04 -5.09 13.15
CA VAL A 19 -16.70 -5.59 11.81
C VAL A 19 -16.52 -4.41 10.87
N VAL A 20 -15.38 -4.35 10.18
CA VAL A 20 -15.05 -3.32 9.19
C VAL A 20 -14.99 -3.90 7.79
N LEU A 21 -14.48 -5.13 7.64
CA LEU A 21 -14.42 -5.85 6.36
C LEU A 21 -15.36 -7.04 6.42
N ASP A 22 -16.15 -7.26 5.35
CA ASP A 22 -17.07 -8.39 5.28
C ASP A 22 -17.04 -9.05 3.89
N GLY A 23 -16.57 -10.29 3.83
CA GLY A 23 -16.53 -11.08 2.62
C GLY A 23 -15.44 -10.66 1.61
N ILE A 24 -14.29 -10.19 2.09
CA ILE A 24 -13.18 -9.82 1.22
C ILE A 24 -12.55 -11.07 0.62
N THR A 25 -12.63 -11.18 -0.70
CA THR A 25 -11.93 -12.21 -1.48
C THR A 25 -11.09 -11.51 -2.53
N LEU A 26 -9.78 -11.67 -2.53
CA LEU A 26 -8.87 -11.11 -3.53
C LEU A 26 -7.58 -11.94 -3.60
N ASP A 27 -6.85 -11.79 -4.68
CA ASP A 27 -5.52 -12.36 -4.85
C ASP A 27 -4.54 -11.34 -5.46
N VAL A 28 -3.27 -11.51 -5.14
CA VAL A 28 -2.15 -10.77 -5.72
C VAL A 28 -1.10 -11.76 -6.16
N ALA A 29 -0.73 -11.72 -7.43
CA ALA A 29 0.33 -12.56 -8.00
C ALA A 29 1.72 -12.08 -7.56
N ALA A 30 2.73 -12.94 -7.67
CA ALA A 30 4.12 -12.54 -7.52
C ALA A 30 4.48 -11.47 -8.58
N GLY A 31 5.08 -10.36 -8.14
CA GLY A 31 5.39 -9.21 -8.99
C GLY A 31 4.16 -8.40 -9.45
N GLY A 32 2.94 -8.80 -9.06
CA GLY A 32 1.71 -8.09 -9.39
C GLY A 32 1.46 -6.86 -8.52
N SER A 33 0.61 -5.96 -9.00
CA SER A 33 0.27 -4.73 -8.30
C SER A 33 -1.24 -4.50 -8.27
N LEU A 34 -1.75 -4.08 -7.09
CA LEU A 34 -3.18 -3.90 -6.84
C LEU A 34 -3.46 -2.52 -6.24
N ALA A 35 -4.31 -1.72 -6.90
CA ALA A 35 -4.89 -0.53 -6.30
C ALA A 35 -6.11 -0.89 -5.44
N VAL A 36 -6.21 -0.29 -4.27
CA VAL A 36 -7.39 -0.33 -3.40
C VAL A 36 -7.97 1.07 -3.31
N LEU A 37 -9.06 1.28 -4.00
CA LEU A 37 -9.75 2.56 -4.14
C LEU A 37 -11.01 2.60 -3.26
N GLY A 38 -11.50 3.80 -3.02
CA GLY A 38 -12.74 4.02 -2.26
C GLY A 38 -12.64 5.24 -1.35
N ARG A 39 -13.78 5.66 -0.81
CA ARG A 39 -13.88 6.84 0.08
C ARG A 39 -13.14 6.61 1.41
N ASN A 40 -12.91 7.70 2.14
CA ASN A 40 -12.37 7.60 3.50
C ASN A 40 -13.32 6.86 4.42
N GLY A 41 -12.76 6.02 5.31
CA GLY A 41 -13.52 5.25 6.29
C GLY A 41 -14.20 3.98 5.73
N VAL A 42 -14.02 3.59 4.46
CA VAL A 42 -14.65 2.39 3.88
C VAL A 42 -13.91 1.08 4.22
N GLY A 43 -12.73 1.16 4.88
CA GLY A 43 -11.98 -0.03 5.30
C GLY A 43 -10.66 -0.28 4.56
N LYS A 44 -10.17 0.67 3.73
CA LYS A 44 -8.91 0.50 2.96
C LYS A 44 -7.70 0.18 3.85
N SER A 45 -7.40 1.05 4.82
CA SER A 45 -6.29 0.83 5.77
C SER A 45 -6.52 -0.40 6.64
N THR A 46 -7.80 -0.68 6.99
CA THR A 46 -8.15 -1.90 7.72
C THR A 46 -7.82 -3.16 6.91
N LEU A 47 -7.96 -3.13 5.57
CA LEU A 47 -7.56 -4.24 4.72
C LEU A 47 -6.04 -4.49 4.83
N LEU A 48 -5.21 -3.44 4.73
CA LEU A 48 -3.76 -3.57 4.90
C LEU A 48 -3.38 -4.08 6.30
N LEU A 49 -4.00 -3.52 7.34
CA LEU A 49 -3.79 -3.96 8.72
C LEU A 49 -4.24 -5.41 8.95
N THR A 50 -5.30 -5.86 8.26
CA THR A 50 -5.76 -7.26 8.30
C THR A 50 -4.72 -8.18 7.64
N ILE A 51 -4.17 -7.80 6.49
CA ILE A 51 -3.09 -8.54 5.82
C ILE A 51 -1.84 -8.60 6.71
N MET A 52 -1.52 -7.53 7.44
CA MET A 52 -0.40 -7.49 8.39
C MET A 52 -0.67 -8.23 9.70
N GLY A 53 -1.94 -8.54 10.03
CA GLY A 53 -2.33 -9.28 11.25
C GLY A 53 -2.58 -8.41 12.47
N PHE A 54 -2.90 -7.13 12.27
CA PHE A 54 -3.23 -6.17 13.34
C PHE A 54 -4.73 -6.13 13.67
N THR A 55 -5.58 -6.85 12.93
CA THR A 55 -7.01 -6.94 13.17
C THR A 55 -7.44 -8.37 13.57
N HIS A 56 -8.64 -8.51 14.06
CA HIS A 56 -9.23 -9.81 14.33
C HIS A 56 -9.99 -10.32 13.09
N VAL A 57 -9.60 -11.51 12.61
CA VAL A 57 -10.30 -12.21 11.52
C VAL A 57 -11.28 -13.19 12.14
N SER A 58 -12.59 -12.93 11.94
CA SER A 58 -13.69 -13.75 12.48
C SER A 58 -14.20 -14.82 11.50
N ARG A 59 -13.97 -14.66 10.20
CA ARG A 59 -14.32 -15.61 9.13
C ARG A 59 -13.34 -15.52 7.99
N GLY A 60 -13.19 -16.61 7.23
CA GLY A 60 -12.33 -16.70 6.05
C GLY A 60 -10.88 -17.01 6.38
N ALA A 61 -10.03 -16.93 5.36
CA ALA A 61 -8.62 -17.26 5.46
C ALA A 61 -7.74 -16.26 4.71
N ILE A 62 -6.54 -16.04 5.20
CA ILE A 62 -5.47 -15.27 4.55
C ILE A 62 -4.34 -16.26 4.23
N LEU A 63 -4.05 -16.41 2.95
CA LEU A 63 -3.03 -17.31 2.45
C LEU A 63 -1.82 -16.52 1.93
N TRP A 64 -0.65 -16.86 2.40
CA TRP A 64 0.63 -16.32 1.96
C TRP A 64 1.46 -17.45 1.32
N ARG A 65 1.70 -17.37 0.03
CA ARG A 65 2.37 -18.44 -0.74
C ARG A 65 1.71 -19.82 -0.48
N GLY A 66 0.38 -19.85 -0.53
CA GLY A 66 -0.42 -21.05 -0.29
C GLY A 66 -0.52 -21.51 1.17
N ARG A 67 0.16 -20.84 2.12
CA ARG A 67 0.09 -21.18 3.55
C ARG A 67 -0.87 -20.27 4.29
N ASP A 68 -1.71 -20.85 5.14
CA ASP A 68 -2.61 -20.07 6.00
C ASP A 68 -1.81 -19.28 7.05
N ILE A 69 -1.95 -17.95 7.00
CA ILE A 69 -1.38 -17.00 7.94
C ILE A 69 -2.43 -16.26 8.75
N THR A 70 -3.70 -16.65 8.69
CA THR A 70 -4.83 -15.93 9.30
C THR A 70 -4.59 -15.60 10.76
N ARG A 71 -4.01 -16.51 11.53
CA ARG A 71 -3.71 -16.35 12.97
C ARG A 71 -2.22 -16.12 13.26
N VAL A 72 -1.41 -15.91 12.24
CA VAL A 72 0.03 -15.69 12.41
C VAL A 72 0.28 -14.24 12.85
N ALA A 73 1.10 -14.07 13.89
CA ALA A 73 1.40 -12.75 14.45
C ALA A 73 2.10 -11.80 13.45
N PRO A 74 1.91 -10.48 13.54
CA PRO A 74 2.43 -9.49 12.59
C PRO A 74 3.94 -9.59 12.35
N HIS A 75 4.74 -9.78 13.40
CA HIS A 75 6.20 -9.89 13.30
C HIS A 75 6.65 -11.11 12.47
N TRP A 76 5.89 -12.21 12.49
CA TRP A 76 6.15 -13.36 11.63
C TRP A 76 5.80 -13.05 10.17
N ARG A 77 4.67 -12.39 9.92
CA ARG A 77 4.28 -11.95 8.57
C ARG A 77 5.35 -11.04 7.97
N ALA A 78 5.84 -10.06 8.73
CA ALA A 78 6.93 -9.20 8.31
C ALA A 78 8.22 -9.98 8.03
N ARG A 79 8.55 -11.00 8.84
CA ARG A 79 9.72 -11.86 8.62
C ARG A 79 9.61 -12.74 7.38
N THR A 80 8.42 -13.04 6.92
CA THR A 80 8.19 -13.88 5.72
C THR A 80 8.12 -13.07 4.43
N GLY A 81 8.31 -11.74 4.49
CA GLY A 81 8.42 -10.88 3.33
C GLY A 81 7.24 -9.95 3.08
N LEU A 82 6.36 -9.71 4.07
CA LEU A 82 5.39 -8.63 3.99
C LEU A 82 6.01 -7.34 4.55
N GLY A 83 6.10 -6.30 3.73
CA GLY A 83 6.47 -4.95 4.15
C GLY A 83 5.24 -4.06 4.27
N TRP A 84 5.28 -3.05 5.12
CA TRP A 84 4.19 -2.10 5.28
C TRP A 84 4.71 -0.70 5.51
N VAL A 85 4.11 0.27 4.82
CA VAL A 85 4.30 1.70 5.00
C VAL A 85 2.97 2.28 5.46
N ALA A 86 2.93 2.72 6.71
CA ALA A 86 1.74 3.33 7.30
C ALA A 86 1.53 4.75 6.77
N GLN A 87 0.29 5.22 6.76
CA GLN A 87 -0.08 6.59 6.42
C GLN A 87 0.69 7.63 7.26
N GLU A 88 0.89 7.36 8.56
CA GLU A 88 1.62 8.22 9.50
C GLU A 88 3.15 8.18 9.35
N ARG A 89 3.67 7.50 8.29
CA ARG A 89 5.11 7.32 7.98
C ARG A 89 5.91 6.55 9.03
N GLU A 90 5.63 6.74 10.33
CA GLU A 90 6.23 6.04 11.48
C GLU A 90 7.77 5.99 11.46
N ILE A 91 8.43 7.07 11.02
CA ILE A 91 9.88 7.18 11.07
C ILE A 91 10.36 7.36 12.52
N PHE A 92 11.62 7.06 12.79
CA PHE A 92 12.27 7.36 14.07
C PHE A 92 12.84 8.78 14.04
N PRO A 93 12.20 9.76 14.71
CA PRO A 93 12.54 11.18 14.52
C PRO A 93 13.94 11.55 15.03
N SER A 94 14.42 10.84 16.04
CA SER A 94 15.73 11.07 16.68
C SER A 94 16.89 10.37 16.00
N LEU A 95 16.60 9.37 15.15
CA LEU A 95 17.62 8.66 14.39
C LEU A 95 17.94 9.43 13.11
N SER A 96 19.18 9.33 12.63
CA SER A 96 19.56 9.80 11.31
C SER A 96 18.83 9.03 10.22
N VAL A 97 18.87 9.53 8.98
CA VAL A 97 18.33 8.81 7.81
C VAL A 97 18.96 7.43 7.70
N GLU A 98 20.29 7.33 7.77
CA GLU A 98 21.00 6.07 7.65
C GLU A 98 20.64 5.10 8.78
N GLU A 99 20.55 5.56 10.03
CA GLU A 99 20.12 4.74 11.16
C GLU A 99 18.68 4.26 11.02
N ASN A 100 17.76 5.11 10.52
CA ASN A 100 16.39 4.69 10.19
C ASN A 100 16.37 3.55 9.17
N LEU A 101 17.23 3.64 8.14
CA LEU A 101 17.29 2.62 7.08
C LEU A 101 17.81 1.28 7.58
N VAL A 102 18.82 1.29 8.46
CA VAL A 102 19.48 0.06 8.88
C VAL A 102 18.80 -0.64 10.05
N VAL A 103 17.97 0.06 10.84
CA VAL A 103 17.38 -0.49 12.09
C VAL A 103 16.58 -1.78 11.87
N GLY A 104 15.95 -1.95 10.72
CA GLY A 104 15.15 -3.13 10.35
C GLY A 104 15.67 -3.87 9.13
N SER A 105 16.88 -3.51 8.65
CA SER A 105 17.41 -4.03 7.40
C SER A 105 17.66 -5.54 7.46
N ARG A 106 17.53 -6.17 6.29
CA ARG A 106 17.83 -7.59 6.09
C ARG A 106 18.69 -7.73 4.85
N ALA A 107 19.52 -8.77 4.84
CA ALA A 107 20.30 -9.10 3.65
C ALA A 107 19.38 -9.39 2.46
N GLY A 108 19.70 -8.81 1.33
CA GLY A 108 18.93 -8.98 0.09
C GLY A 108 19.30 -7.91 -0.94
N ARG A 109 18.45 -7.72 -1.92
CA ARG A 109 18.66 -6.80 -3.02
C ARG A 109 18.59 -5.32 -2.60
N TRP A 110 17.68 -5.01 -1.68
CA TRP A 110 17.52 -3.66 -1.15
C TRP A 110 18.55 -3.46 -0.03
N ASP A 111 19.66 -2.84 -0.39
CA ASP A 111 20.70 -2.35 0.51
C ASP A 111 20.76 -0.81 0.47
N LEU A 112 21.68 -0.21 1.19
CA LEU A 112 21.83 1.24 1.23
C LEU A 112 22.13 1.84 -0.15
N GLU A 113 22.93 1.17 -0.96
CA GLU A 113 23.28 1.65 -2.29
C GLU A 113 22.05 1.67 -3.21
N ALA A 114 21.29 0.57 -3.25
CA ALA A 114 20.05 0.46 -4.02
C ALA A 114 19.01 1.49 -3.59
N VAL A 115 18.83 1.67 -2.27
CA VAL A 115 17.86 2.64 -1.73
C VAL A 115 18.28 4.07 -2.00
N TYR A 116 19.57 4.41 -1.89
CA TYR A 116 20.07 5.75 -2.24
C TYR A 116 20.03 6.01 -3.76
N GLY A 117 20.19 4.97 -4.57
CA GLY A 117 19.96 5.04 -6.01
C GLY A 117 18.50 5.29 -6.38
N LEU A 118 17.56 4.80 -5.56
CA LEU A 118 16.13 5.06 -5.72
C LEU A 118 15.72 6.44 -5.20
N PHE A 119 16.29 6.88 -4.07
CA PHE A 119 16.02 8.15 -3.39
C PHE A 119 17.31 8.94 -3.15
N PRO A 120 17.90 9.61 -4.16
CA PRO A 120 19.17 10.34 -4.01
C PRO A 120 19.14 11.41 -2.91
N ARG A 121 18.00 12.05 -2.69
CA ARG A 121 17.82 13.05 -1.61
C ARG A 121 18.09 12.47 -0.22
N LEU A 122 17.77 11.19 0.01
CA LEU A 122 18.06 10.54 1.29
C LEU A 122 19.58 10.37 1.50
N ASN A 123 20.33 10.10 0.42
CA ASN A 123 21.79 10.02 0.51
C ASN A 123 22.43 11.38 0.86
N GLU A 124 21.95 12.47 0.26
CA GLU A 124 22.39 13.83 0.57
C GLU A 124 22.13 14.19 2.04
N ARG A 125 21.07 13.63 2.61
CA ARG A 125 20.61 13.89 3.97
C ARG A 125 20.93 12.76 4.95
N ARG A 126 21.81 11.81 4.59
CA ARG A 126 22.02 10.56 5.35
C ARG A 126 22.35 10.74 6.83
N ALA A 127 23.05 11.84 7.17
CA ALA A 127 23.41 12.18 8.55
C ALA A 127 22.39 13.08 9.25
N SER A 128 21.33 13.55 8.55
CA SER A 128 20.28 14.38 9.13
C SER A 128 19.33 13.53 9.96
N SER A 129 18.88 14.02 11.12
CA SER A 129 17.86 13.37 11.93
C SER A 129 16.49 13.41 11.23
N GLY A 130 15.67 12.39 11.45
CA GLY A 130 14.36 12.24 10.81
C GLY A 130 13.41 13.42 11.00
N ASN A 131 13.45 14.08 12.17
CA ASN A 131 12.67 15.29 12.47
C ASN A 131 13.10 16.54 11.70
N HIS A 132 14.28 16.53 11.07
CA HIS A 132 14.78 17.63 10.23
C HIS A 132 14.45 17.44 8.73
N LEU A 133 13.74 16.39 8.39
CA LEU A 133 13.31 16.11 7.03
C LEU A 133 11.97 16.80 6.72
N SER A 134 11.81 17.23 5.47
CA SER A 134 10.51 17.64 4.93
C SER A 134 9.53 16.45 4.89
N GLY A 135 8.21 16.73 4.81
CA GLY A 135 7.20 15.67 4.72
C GLY A 135 7.44 14.68 3.57
N GLY A 136 7.90 15.18 2.41
CA GLY A 136 8.26 14.32 1.27
C GLY A 136 9.49 13.44 1.53
N GLU A 137 10.55 14.01 2.13
CA GLU A 137 11.74 13.24 2.52
C GLU A 137 11.42 12.20 3.59
N GLN A 138 10.53 12.51 4.54
CA GLN A 138 10.05 11.54 5.54
C GLN A 138 9.28 10.40 4.87
N GLN A 139 8.48 10.70 3.85
CA GLN A 139 7.75 9.67 3.10
C GLN A 139 8.71 8.77 2.30
N MET A 140 9.69 9.37 1.63
CA MET A 140 10.77 8.62 0.97
C MET A 140 11.50 7.71 1.97
N LEU A 141 11.81 8.23 3.16
CA LEU A 141 12.47 7.46 4.22
C LEU A 141 11.61 6.31 4.73
N ALA A 142 10.31 6.50 4.89
CA ALA A 142 9.40 5.43 5.32
C ALA A 142 9.33 4.29 4.29
N ILE A 143 9.21 4.62 3.00
CA ILE A 143 9.23 3.63 1.91
C ILE A 143 10.60 2.94 1.85
N ALA A 144 11.68 3.70 1.85
CA ALA A 144 13.04 3.20 1.81
C ALA A 144 13.34 2.22 2.95
N ARG A 145 12.94 2.57 4.18
CA ARG A 145 13.08 1.71 5.36
C ARG A 145 12.29 0.40 5.21
N ALA A 146 11.08 0.45 4.66
CA ALA A 146 10.30 -0.75 4.39
C ALA A 146 10.99 -1.63 3.34
N LEU A 147 11.57 -1.04 2.27
CA LEU A 147 12.36 -1.76 1.26
C LEU A 147 13.59 -2.45 1.84
N MET A 148 14.30 -1.80 2.79
CA MET A 148 15.46 -2.38 3.48
C MET A 148 15.13 -3.67 4.23
N THR A 149 13.86 -3.98 4.48
CA THR A 149 13.45 -5.30 5.00
C THR A 149 13.42 -6.38 3.93
N ASN A 150 13.69 -6.04 2.67
CA ASN A 150 13.64 -6.91 1.50
C ASN A 150 12.29 -7.63 1.34
N PRO A 151 11.17 -6.87 1.24
CA PRO A 151 9.85 -7.44 1.15
C PRO A 151 9.60 -8.09 -0.21
N THR A 152 8.79 -9.16 -0.23
CA THR A 152 8.25 -9.75 -1.46
C THR A 152 6.93 -9.06 -1.86
N LEU A 153 6.17 -8.59 -0.86
CA LEU A 153 4.97 -7.79 -1.03
C LEU A 153 5.07 -6.54 -0.14
N LEU A 154 4.89 -5.37 -0.73
CA LEU A 154 4.86 -4.09 -0.03
C LEU A 154 3.44 -3.54 0.03
N LEU A 155 2.97 -3.22 1.22
CA LEU A 155 1.68 -2.58 1.47
C LEU A 155 1.92 -1.09 1.68
N LEU A 156 1.29 -0.24 0.88
CA LEU A 156 1.44 1.22 0.88
C LEU A 156 0.09 1.86 1.23
N ASP A 157 0.02 2.53 2.38
CA ASP A 157 -1.20 3.17 2.87
C ASP A 157 -1.12 4.68 2.66
N GLU A 158 -1.82 5.17 1.64
CA GLU A 158 -1.90 6.58 1.22
C GLU A 158 -0.54 7.30 1.15
N PRO A 159 0.47 6.69 0.45
CA PRO A 159 1.86 7.19 0.49
C PRO A 159 2.03 8.56 -0.18
N LEU A 160 1.05 9.06 -0.94
CA LEU A 160 1.14 10.33 -1.68
C LEU A 160 0.34 11.44 -1.02
N GLU A 161 -0.40 11.16 0.07
CA GLU A 161 -1.27 12.12 0.71
C GLU A 161 -0.51 13.32 1.29
N GLY A 162 -1.03 14.54 1.04
CA GLY A 162 -0.50 15.79 1.60
C GLY A 162 0.88 16.19 1.06
N LEU A 163 1.34 15.61 -0.04
CA LEU A 163 2.63 15.92 -0.64
C LEU A 163 2.51 16.93 -1.80
N ALA A 164 3.57 17.69 -2.02
CA ALA A 164 3.67 18.58 -3.16
C ALA A 164 3.71 17.76 -4.47
N PRO A 165 3.13 18.28 -5.60
CA PRO A 165 3.05 17.55 -6.86
C PRO A 165 4.38 16.97 -7.35
N ILE A 166 5.46 17.73 -7.22
CA ILE A 166 6.81 17.25 -7.62
C ILE A 166 7.27 16.03 -6.82
N ILE A 167 6.91 15.95 -5.54
CA ILE A 167 7.24 14.80 -4.69
C ILE A 167 6.37 13.61 -5.04
N VAL A 168 5.10 13.84 -5.37
CA VAL A 168 4.18 12.78 -5.88
C VAL A 168 4.77 12.15 -7.14
N GLU A 169 5.27 12.95 -8.08
CA GLU A 169 5.91 12.46 -9.31
C GLU A 169 7.18 11.64 -9.01
N GLU A 170 8.04 12.12 -8.10
CA GLU A 170 9.25 11.41 -7.68
C GLU A 170 8.93 10.06 -7.03
N LEU A 171 7.96 10.02 -6.12
CA LEU A 171 7.51 8.79 -5.46
C LEU A 171 6.84 7.81 -6.44
N ALA A 172 5.99 8.33 -7.34
CA ALA A 172 5.37 7.51 -8.37
C ALA A 172 6.43 6.87 -9.31
N ALA A 173 7.48 7.63 -9.68
CA ALA A 173 8.60 7.11 -10.46
C ALA A 173 9.39 6.03 -9.68
N ALA A 174 9.62 6.23 -8.38
CA ALA A 174 10.26 5.24 -7.53
C ALA A 174 9.44 3.94 -7.44
N ILE A 175 8.11 4.04 -7.21
CA ILE A 175 7.22 2.89 -7.16
C ILE A 175 7.22 2.11 -8.49
N ARG A 176 7.20 2.81 -9.65
CA ARG A 176 7.32 2.15 -10.97
C ARG A 176 8.63 1.36 -11.11
N ARG A 177 9.75 1.95 -10.67
CA ARG A 177 11.06 1.27 -10.72
C ARG A 177 11.10 0.03 -9.84
N MET A 178 10.52 0.09 -8.64
CA MET A 178 10.43 -1.06 -7.73
C MET A 178 9.72 -2.27 -8.36
N THR A 179 8.71 -2.04 -9.18
CA THR A 179 7.94 -3.11 -9.84
C THR A 179 8.57 -3.56 -11.14
N ALA A 180 8.91 -2.63 -12.03
CA ALA A 180 9.41 -2.96 -13.37
C ALA A 180 10.79 -3.64 -13.32
N ASP A 181 11.69 -3.12 -12.50
CA ASP A 181 13.08 -3.59 -12.46
C ASP A 181 13.31 -4.68 -11.41
N GLU A 182 12.47 -4.72 -10.36
CA GLU A 182 12.73 -5.46 -9.14
C GLU A 182 11.74 -6.60 -8.89
N GLY A 183 10.59 -6.61 -9.57
CA GLY A 183 9.55 -7.64 -9.39
C GLY A 183 8.93 -7.67 -7.99
N THR A 184 9.04 -6.58 -7.22
CA THR A 184 8.38 -6.47 -5.91
C THR A 184 6.89 -6.29 -6.11
N ALA A 185 6.07 -7.21 -5.59
CA ALA A 185 4.62 -7.03 -5.59
C ALA A 185 4.20 -5.92 -4.63
N PHE A 186 3.11 -5.20 -4.91
CA PHE A 186 2.60 -4.22 -3.95
C PHE A 186 1.08 -4.08 -3.99
N ILE A 187 0.51 -3.66 -2.86
CA ILE A 187 -0.86 -3.17 -2.73
C ILE A 187 -0.78 -1.69 -2.37
N LEU A 188 -1.46 -0.86 -3.15
CA LEU A 188 -1.49 0.59 -3.00
C LEU A 188 -2.90 1.05 -2.63
N VAL A 189 -3.05 1.55 -1.41
CA VAL A 189 -4.23 2.30 -1.01
C VAL A 189 -3.98 3.76 -1.33
N GLU A 190 -4.87 4.39 -2.11
CA GLU A 190 -4.74 5.80 -2.50
C GLU A 190 -6.09 6.46 -2.74
N GLN A 191 -6.13 7.78 -2.50
CA GLN A 191 -7.26 8.64 -2.86
C GLN A 191 -7.05 9.28 -4.25
N HIS A 192 -5.80 9.50 -4.64
CA HIS A 192 -5.41 10.00 -5.96
C HIS A 192 -5.56 8.88 -7.01
N THR A 193 -6.80 8.65 -7.43
CA THR A 193 -7.22 7.49 -8.23
C THR A 193 -6.43 7.34 -9.52
N GLU A 194 -6.22 8.44 -10.27
CA GLU A 194 -5.48 8.41 -11.54
C GLU A 194 -4.03 7.95 -11.32
N VAL A 195 -3.38 8.46 -10.27
CA VAL A 195 -2.02 8.08 -9.94
C VAL A 195 -1.98 6.61 -9.53
N ALA A 196 -2.88 6.16 -8.64
CA ALA A 196 -2.95 4.77 -8.21
C ALA A 196 -3.12 3.81 -9.40
N LEU A 197 -4.08 4.10 -10.29
CA LEU A 197 -4.35 3.30 -11.48
C LEU A 197 -3.20 3.33 -12.49
N SER A 198 -2.42 4.42 -12.56
CA SER A 198 -1.24 4.51 -13.42
C SER A 198 -0.06 3.66 -12.93
N LEU A 199 -0.08 3.26 -11.66
CA LEU A 199 0.99 2.52 -10.98
C LEU A 199 0.69 1.03 -10.85
N THR A 200 -0.56 0.60 -11.05
CA THR A 200 -1.01 -0.76 -10.74
C THR A 200 -1.56 -1.50 -11.96
N ASP A 201 -1.51 -2.84 -11.92
CA ASP A 201 -2.06 -3.71 -12.96
C ASP A 201 -3.57 -3.91 -12.79
N ASP A 202 -3.99 -4.11 -11.54
CA ASP A 202 -5.37 -4.40 -11.17
C ASP A 202 -5.88 -3.38 -10.13
N ALA A 203 -7.18 -3.20 -10.08
CA ALA A 203 -7.83 -2.32 -9.12
C ALA A 203 -9.08 -2.96 -8.53
N ILE A 204 -9.30 -2.70 -7.24
CA ILE A 204 -10.55 -2.96 -6.55
C ILE A 204 -11.10 -1.67 -5.96
N VAL A 205 -12.42 -1.57 -5.89
CA VAL A 205 -13.09 -0.48 -5.18
C VAL A 205 -13.81 -1.05 -3.96
N LEU A 206 -13.49 -0.46 -2.81
CA LEU A 206 -14.13 -0.79 -1.53
C LEU A 206 -15.27 0.18 -1.23
N GLU A 207 -16.40 -0.36 -0.80
CA GLU A 207 -17.50 0.38 -0.20
C GLU A 207 -18.01 -0.36 1.03
N ARG A 208 -18.07 0.33 2.17
CA ARG A 208 -18.59 -0.22 3.44
C ARG A 208 -18.03 -1.61 3.77
N GLY A 209 -16.74 -1.77 3.61
CA GLY A 209 -16.05 -3.01 3.94
C GLY A 209 -16.19 -4.16 2.94
N ASN A 210 -16.80 -3.92 1.77
CA ASN A 210 -16.99 -4.91 0.71
C ASN A 210 -16.29 -4.47 -0.57
N ILE A 211 -15.88 -5.43 -1.41
CA ILE A 211 -15.40 -5.13 -2.77
C ILE A 211 -16.62 -5.03 -3.68
N VAL A 212 -16.88 -3.82 -4.18
CA VAL A 212 -18.03 -3.54 -5.07
C VAL A 212 -17.65 -3.52 -6.55
N HIS A 213 -16.37 -3.38 -6.87
CA HIS A 213 -15.89 -3.38 -8.26
C HIS A 213 -14.48 -3.95 -8.36
N ARG A 214 -14.18 -4.58 -9.52
CA ARG A 214 -12.86 -5.10 -9.89
C ARG A 214 -12.63 -4.85 -11.37
N ALA A 215 -11.45 -4.36 -11.71
CA ALA A 215 -11.07 -4.11 -13.09
C ALA A 215 -9.55 -4.14 -13.25
N ARG A 216 -9.08 -4.23 -14.51
CA ARG A 216 -7.71 -3.83 -14.82
C ARG A 216 -7.58 -2.32 -14.66
N SER A 217 -6.51 -1.87 -14.03
CA SER A 217 -6.28 -0.44 -13.78
C SER A 217 -6.34 0.39 -15.05
N ARG A 218 -5.72 -0.09 -16.14
CA ARG A 218 -5.72 0.56 -17.46
C ARG A 218 -7.12 0.72 -18.07
N ASP A 219 -8.04 -0.19 -17.77
CA ASP A 219 -9.39 -0.15 -18.33
C ASP A 219 -10.26 0.82 -17.52
N LEU A 220 -10.12 0.79 -16.19
CA LEU A 220 -10.81 1.71 -15.28
C LEU A 220 -10.36 3.17 -15.48
N LEU A 221 -9.08 3.42 -15.83
CA LEU A 221 -8.57 4.75 -16.20
C LEU A 221 -9.28 5.37 -17.41
N LYS A 222 -9.81 4.55 -18.33
CA LYS A 222 -10.54 5.02 -19.53
C LYS A 222 -12.01 5.31 -19.24
N GLU A 223 -12.53 4.78 -18.15
CA GLU A 223 -13.94 4.85 -17.79
C GLU A 223 -14.17 5.89 -16.67
N GLN A 224 -13.81 7.16 -16.92
CA GLN A 224 -13.88 8.22 -15.92
C GLN A 224 -15.26 8.32 -15.25
N ALA A 225 -16.35 8.20 -16.02
CA ALA A 225 -17.71 8.25 -15.48
C ALA A 225 -18.03 7.11 -14.50
N THR A 226 -17.53 5.90 -14.78
CA THR A 226 -17.64 4.74 -13.90
C THR A 226 -16.84 4.97 -12.62
N LEU A 227 -15.62 5.49 -12.76
CA LEU A 227 -14.73 5.79 -11.67
C LEU A 227 -15.34 6.84 -10.73
N ASP A 228 -15.81 7.97 -11.27
CA ASP A 228 -16.45 9.04 -10.51
C ASP A 228 -17.70 8.55 -9.76
N HIS A 229 -18.47 7.65 -10.36
CA HIS A 229 -19.62 7.03 -9.70
C HIS A 229 -19.19 6.12 -8.53
N LEU A 230 -18.20 5.27 -8.74
CA LEU A 230 -17.73 4.30 -7.74
C LEU A 230 -17.07 4.96 -6.53
N ILE A 231 -16.30 6.04 -6.74
CA ILE A 231 -15.64 6.77 -5.63
C ILE A 231 -16.50 7.93 -5.09
N GLY A 232 -17.72 8.12 -5.64
CA GLY A 232 -18.68 9.11 -5.15
C GLY A 232 -18.29 10.55 -5.43
N LEU A 233 -17.53 10.85 -6.48
CA LEU A 233 -17.18 12.21 -6.93
C LEU A 233 -18.33 12.90 -7.69
N ARG A 234 -19.42 12.22 -8.06
CA ARG A 234 -20.61 12.92 -8.56
C ARG A 234 -21.22 13.75 -7.44
N LEU A 235 -20.95 15.03 -7.48
CA LEU A 235 -21.82 16.05 -6.90
C LEU A 235 -23.24 15.74 -7.39
N ALA A 236 -24.18 15.64 -6.45
CA ALA A 236 -25.59 15.54 -6.79
C ALA A 236 -25.89 16.64 -7.82
N GLU A 237 -26.20 16.27 -9.06
CA GLU A 237 -26.92 17.15 -9.97
C GLU A 237 -28.18 17.54 -9.22
N GLN A 238 -28.27 18.80 -8.82
CA GLN A 238 -29.49 19.36 -8.29
C GLN A 238 -30.55 19.15 -9.40
N PRO A 239 -31.67 18.50 -9.11
CA PRO A 239 -32.76 18.52 -10.07
C PRO A 239 -33.17 20.00 -10.23
N ASN A 240 -33.00 20.53 -11.42
CA ASN A 240 -33.60 21.81 -11.80
C ASN A 240 -35.07 21.75 -11.42
N ALA A 241 -35.44 22.51 -10.38
CA ALA A 241 -36.84 22.79 -10.10
C ALA A 241 -37.44 23.61 -11.23
N PRO A 242 -38.67 23.33 -11.66
CA PRO A 242 -39.37 24.02 -12.72
C PRO A 242 -39.71 25.48 -12.38
#